data_23a91db6b88b6ef3bd2f6e8929af827e
#
_entry.id   23a91db6b88b6ef3bd2f6e8929af827e
#
_cell.length_a   1.000
_cell.length_b   1.000
_cell.length_c   1.000
_cell.angle_alpha   90.00
_cell.angle_beta   90.00
_cell.angle_gamma   90.00
#
_symmetry.space_group_name_H-M   'P 1'
#
loop_
_entity.id
_entity.type
_entity.pdbx_description
1 polymer ?
#
loop_
_entity_poly.entity_id
_entity_poly.type
_entity_poly.pdbx_seq_one_letter_code
_entity_poly.pdbx_strand_id
1 'polypeptide(L)'
;SYLSHIVLRQPNYLFNYSNLGFQTYLVDQPGIELMDRLFFDAHRLGELRATISDAEPVLRNGDTVSVDMTCVRHSDAPGTTRPGPNGFHGEEICQLMRYAGVSEKITSLGIYEIDPDRDVNGVTAQLAAQMVWCFLDGYRSRTNDLPWLDRKRFIRFRVPIRGHDQDLVFYKSQVSDRWWMDVPYRAEQE
;
A
#
# COMPACT_ATOMS: atom_id res chain seq x y z
N SER A 1 19.64 0.87 7.51
CA SER A 1 18.69 0.68 6.39
C SER A 1 18.47 2.03 5.70
N TYR A 2 18.33 2.06 4.38
CA TYR A 2 18.02 3.30 3.63
C TYR A 2 16.70 3.93 4.12
N LEU A 3 15.75 3.11 4.53
CA LEU A 3 14.48 3.56 5.09
C LEU A 3 14.67 4.38 6.36
N SER A 4 15.57 3.97 7.25
CA SER A 4 15.90 4.75 8.45
C SER A 4 16.42 6.14 8.11
N HIS A 5 17.22 6.28 7.04
CA HIS A 5 17.70 7.59 6.59
C HIS A 5 16.57 8.47 6.04
N ILE A 6 15.57 7.88 5.37
CA ILE A 6 14.40 8.63 4.86
C ILE A 6 13.54 9.10 6.02
N VAL A 7 13.20 8.19 6.95
CA VAL A 7 12.30 8.48 8.09
C VAL A 7 12.92 9.47 9.07
N LEU A 8 14.24 9.39 9.31
CA LEU A 8 14.94 10.26 10.26
C LEU A 8 15.48 11.56 9.64
N ARG A 9 15.23 11.81 8.36
CA ARG A 9 15.71 13.02 7.68
C ARG A 9 15.05 14.27 8.24
N GLN A 10 15.85 15.32 8.47
CA GLN A 10 15.38 16.64 8.87
C GLN A 10 15.67 17.68 7.76
N PRO A 11 14.70 18.51 7.34
CA PRO A 11 13.28 18.44 7.69
C PRO A 11 12.62 17.17 7.16
N ASN A 12 11.60 16.67 7.86
CA ASN A 12 10.87 15.47 7.44
C ASN A 12 9.89 15.86 6.32
N TYR A 13 10.05 15.24 5.15
CA TYR A 13 9.14 15.43 4.00
C TYR A 13 8.13 14.28 3.87
N LEU A 14 8.25 13.26 4.71
CA LEU A 14 7.39 12.09 4.66
C LEU A 14 6.16 12.33 5.52
N PHE A 15 5.01 12.55 4.88
CA PHE A 15 3.74 12.74 5.59
C PHE A 15 3.23 11.43 6.17
N ASN A 16 3.29 10.35 5.40
CA ASN A 16 2.88 9.02 5.84
C ASN A 16 3.76 7.94 5.20
N TYR A 17 3.86 6.80 5.88
CA TYR A 17 4.55 5.62 5.39
C TYR A 17 3.79 4.36 5.82
N SER A 18 3.51 3.48 4.87
CA SER A 18 2.86 2.21 5.14
C SER A 18 3.75 1.06 4.68
N ASN A 19 4.03 0.11 5.57
CA ASN A 19 4.79 -1.09 5.27
C ASN A 19 3.84 -2.28 5.14
N LEU A 20 3.81 -2.90 3.96
CA LEU A 20 2.95 -4.04 3.65
C LEU A 20 3.78 -5.32 3.53
N GLY A 21 3.44 -6.31 4.34
CA GLY A 21 4.02 -7.65 4.24
C GLY A 21 5.27 -7.88 5.09
N PHE A 22 5.49 -7.11 6.15
CA PHE A 22 6.62 -7.40 7.03
C PHE A 22 6.43 -8.73 7.78
N GLN A 23 7.55 -9.37 8.09
CA GLN A 23 7.60 -10.62 8.83
C GLN A 23 8.30 -10.38 10.17
N THR A 24 7.60 -10.60 11.29
CA THR A 24 8.04 -10.21 12.63
C THR A 24 9.39 -10.78 13.04
N TYR A 25 9.75 -11.95 12.54
CA TYR A 25 11.04 -12.58 12.82
C TYR A 25 12.21 -12.04 11.97
N LEU A 26 11.93 -11.14 11.00
CA LEU A 26 12.94 -10.46 10.18
C LEU A 26 13.11 -8.98 10.54
N VAL A 27 12.28 -8.45 11.44
CA VAL A 27 12.27 -7.03 11.82
C VAL A 27 12.58 -6.92 13.32
N ASP A 28 13.46 -6.00 13.67
CA ASP A 28 13.77 -5.71 15.06
C ASP A 28 12.63 -4.92 15.73
N GLN A 29 12.38 -5.22 17.00
CA GLN A 29 11.30 -4.59 17.78
C GLN A 29 11.40 -3.04 17.81
N PRO A 30 12.58 -2.42 17.99
CA PRO A 30 12.72 -0.96 17.92
C PRO A 30 12.24 -0.33 16.61
N GLY A 31 12.37 -1.05 15.49
CA GLY A 31 11.88 -0.58 14.18
C GLY A 31 10.36 -0.50 14.14
N ILE A 32 9.66 -1.50 14.69
CA ILE A 32 8.20 -1.51 14.80
C ILE A 32 7.72 -0.39 15.73
N GLU A 33 8.34 -0.25 16.90
CA GLU A 33 8.01 0.81 17.86
C GLU A 33 8.25 2.23 17.30
N LEU A 34 9.23 2.39 16.40
CA LEU A 34 9.44 3.66 15.71
C LEU A 34 8.29 3.96 14.75
N MET A 35 7.83 2.96 14.00
CA MET A 35 6.68 3.09 13.11
C MET A 35 5.43 3.53 13.89
N ASP A 36 5.13 2.84 15.00
CA ASP A 36 3.99 3.16 15.86
C ASP A 36 4.08 4.59 16.42
N ARG A 37 5.25 5.02 16.89
CA ARG A 37 5.46 6.39 17.40
C ARG A 37 5.31 7.48 16.34
N LEU A 38 5.58 7.15 15.08
CA LEU A 38 5.41 8.06 13.95
C LEU A 38 4.01 7.97 13.33
N PHE A 39 3.12 7.16 13.90
CA PHE A 39 1.78 6.87 13.36
C PHE A 39 1.83 6.33 11.93
N PHE A 40 2.86 5.55 11.60
CA PHE A 40 3.01 4.89 10.31
C PHE A 40 2.38 3.50 10.37
N ASP A 41 1.78 3.08 9.27
CA ASP A 41 1.09 1.79 9.20
C ASP A 41 2.07 0.64 8.94
N ALA A 42 1.92 -0.46 9.66
CA ALA A 42 2.66 -1.67 9.45
C ALA A 42 1.73 -2.89 9.43
N HIS A 43 1.62 -3.54 8.28
CA HIS A 43 0.75 -4.69 8.07
C HIS A 43 1.56 -5.97 7.90
N ARG A 44 1.29 -6.98 8.74
CA ARG A 44 2.00 -8.26 8.70
C ARG A 44 1.64 -9.06 7.46
N LEU A 45 2.60 -9.81 6.95
CA LEU A 45 2.40 -10.70 5.80
C LEU A 45 1.22 -11.65 6.00
N GLY A 46 1.13 -12.30 7.17
CA GLY A 46 0.06 -13.27 7.46
C GLY A 46 -1.33 -12.66 7.49
N GLU A 47 -1.48 -11.44 8.01
CA GLU A 47 -2.73 -10.69 8.05
C GLU A 47 -3.17 -10.33 6.63
N LEU A 48 -2.28 -9.75 5.83
CA LEU A 48 -2.58 -9.39 4.44
C LEU A 48 -2.91 -10.61 3.57
N ARG A 49 -2.23 -11.74 3.79
CA ARG A 49 -2.54 -12.97 3.04
C ARG A 49 -3.90 -13.58 3.42
N ALA A 50 -4.37 -13.36 4.63
CA ALA A 50 -5.72 -13.77 5.03
C ALA A 50 -6.81 -12.96 4.31
N THR A 51 -6.55 -11.67 4.08
CA THR A 51 -7.49 -10.75 3.42
C THR A 51 -6.70 -9.73 2.59
N ILE A 52 -6.23 -10.13 1.41
CA ILE A 52 -5.37 -9.30 0.55
C ILE A 52 -6.04 -7.98 0.11
N SER A 53 -7.39 -7.95 0.09
CA SER A 53 -8.18 -6.75 -0.21
C SER A 53 -7.98 -5.62 0.81
N ASP A 54 -7.53 -5.91 2.03
CA ASP A 54 -7.30 -4.89 3.06
C ASP A 54 -6.10 -3.98 2.72
N ALA A 55 -5.25 -4.41 1.80
CA ALA A 55 -4.18 -3.56 1.26
C ALA A 55 -4.69 -2.46 0.32
N GLU A 56 -5.87 -2.60 -0.30
CA GLU A 56 -6.40 -1.63 -1.27
C GLU A 56 -6.59 -0.23 -0.66
N PRO A 57 -7.25 -0.05 0.50
CA PRO A 57 -7.41 1.27 1.12
C PRO A 57 -6.08 1.93 1.47
N VAL A 58 -5.07 1.16 1.85
CA VAL A 58 -3.72 1.65 2.17
C VAL A 58 -3.04 2.14 0.89
N LEU A 59 -2.98 1.30 -0.15
CA LEU A 59 -2.38 1.64 -1.43
C LEU A 59 -3.09 2.82 -2.12
N ARG A 60 -4.41 2.93 -1.95
CA ARG A 60 -5.22 4.03 -2.51
C ARG A 60 -4.74 5.41 -2.09
N ASN A 61 -4.17 5.53 -0.89
CA ASN A 61 -3.75 6.80 -0.30
C ASN A 61 -2.27 7.14 -0.53
N GLY A 62 -1.48 6.20 -1.08
CA GLY A 62 -0.07 6.42 -1.38
C GLY A 62 0.16 7.29 -2.63
N ASP A 63 1.28 7.99 -2.68
CA ASP A 63 1.75 8.74 -3.84
C ASP A 63 2.79 7.94 -4.64
N THR A 64 3.54 7.09 -3.95
CA THR A 64 4.61 6.25 -4.51
C THR A 64 4.55 4.85 -3.93
N VAL A 65 4.77 3.84 -4.76
CA VAL A 65 4.95 2.45 -4.34
C VAL A 65 6.38 2.01 -4.59
N SER A 66 7.00 1.44 -3.55
CA SER A 66 8.32 0.80 -3.62
C SER A 66 8.19 -0.66 -3.25
N VAL A 67 8.53 -1.56 -4.16
CA VAL A 67 8.51 -3.00 -3.93
C VAL A 67 9.94 -3.51 -3.78
N ASP A 68 10.24 -4.04 -2.62
CA ASP A 68 11.44 -4.83 -2.38
C ASP A 68 11.10 -6.30 -2.70
N MET A 69 11.71 -6.85 -3.76
CA MET A 69 11.39 -8.20 -4.24
C MET A 69 11.72 -9.30 -3.22
N THR A 70 12.46 -8.99 -2.17
CA THR A 70 12.68 -9.94 -1.05
C THR A 70 11.42 -10.18 -0.22
N CYS A 71 10.35 -9.40 -0.43
CA CYS A 71 9.04 -9.65 0.16
C CYS A 71 8.29 -10.82 -0.51
N VAL A 72 8.74 -11.26 -1.68
CA VAL A 72 8.19 -12.43 -2.41
C VAL A 72 8.95 -13.68 -2.01
N ARG A 73 8.28 -14.80 -1.85
CA ARG A 73 8.92 -16.07 -1.50
C ARG A 73 9.89 -16.53 -2.62
N HIS A 74 10.97 -17.20 -2.22
CA HIS A 74 12.02 -17.66 -3.12
C HIS A 74 11.52 -18.51 -4.31
N SER A 75 10.52 -19.36 -4.10
CA SER A 75 9.97 -20.20 -5.17
C SER A 75 9.40 -19.39 -6.34
N ASP A 76 8.94 -18.16 -6.10
CA ASP A 76 8.30 -17.31 -7.10
C ASP A 76 9.23 -16.18 -7.58
N ALA A 77 10.25 -15.84 -6.78
CA ALA A 77 11.26 -14.84 -7.12
C ALA A 77 12.67 -15.32 -6.68
N PRO A 78 13.27 -16.29 -7.37
CA PRO A 78 14.59 -16.83 -7.01
C PRO A 78 15.73 -15.82 -7.18
N GLY A 79 15.63 -14.88 -8.12
CA GLY A 79 16.61 -13.87 -8.43
C GLY A 79 16.50 -12.65 -7.54
N THR A 80 16.54 -12.83 -6.21
CA THR A 80 16.59 -11.73 -5.24
C THR A 80 17.90 -11.77 -4.44
N THR A 81 18.30 -10.62 -3.89
CA THR A 81 19.56 -10.50 -3.12
C THR A 81 19.53 -11.31 -1.83
N ARG A 82 18.37 -11.46 -1.22
CA ARG A 82 18.13 -12.17 0.04
C ARG A 82 16.87 -13.03 -0.04
N PRO A 83 16.92 -14.17 -0.75
CA PRO A 83 15.75 -15.00 -0.94
C PRO A 83 15.30 -15.62 0.39
N GLY A 84 14.00 -15.58 0.66
CA GLY A 84 13.37 -16.18 1.84
C GLY A 84 12.39 -17.29 1.47
N PRO A 85 12.17 -18.30 2.35
CA PRO A 85 11.19 -19.36 2.09
C PRO A 85 9.75 -18.85 2.18
N ASN A 86 9.54 -17.78 2.94
CA ASN A 86 8.23 -17.15 3.14
C ASN A 86 8.21 -15.76 2.49
N GLY A 87 7.03 -15.35 2.03
CA GLY A 87 6.79 -14.10 1.34
C GLY A 87 5.43 -14.12 0.68
N PHE A 88 5.10 -13.06 -0.03
CA PHE A 88 3.95 -13.04 -0.92
C PHE A 88 4.14 -14.07 -2.04
N HIS A 89 3.04 -14.64 -2.51
CA HIS A 89 3.01 -15.41 -3.75
C HIS A 89 3.03 -14.47 -4.96
N GLY A 90 3.42 -14.99 -6.12
CA GLY A 90 3.48 -14.19 -7.35
C GLY A 90 2.14 -13.56 -7.72
N GLU A 91 1.03 -14.30 -7.59
CA GLU A 91 -0.31 -13.77 -7.83
C GLU A 91 -0.73 -12.71 -6.79
N GLU A 92 -0.33 -12.86 -5.52
CA GLU A 92 -0.66 -11.89 -4.46
C GLU A 92 0.04 -10.55 -4.71
N ILE A 93 1.33 -10.57 -5.06
CA ILE A 93 2.05 -9.32 -5.36
C ILE A 93 1.52 -8.67 -6.65
N CYS A 94 1.12 -9.43 -7.66
CA CYS A 94 0.46 -8.92 -8.85
C CYS A 94 -0.88 -8.24 -8.52
N GLN A 95 -1.66 -8.82 -7.60
CA GLN A 95 -2.90 -8.22 -7.12
C GLN A 95 -2.66 -6.91 -6.37
N LEU A 96 -1.63 -6.85 -5.51
CA LEU A 96 -1.23 -5.61 -4.85
C LEU A 96 -0.81 -4.53 -5.87
N MET A 97 -0.10 -4.91 -6.92
CA MET A 97 0.26 -3.97 -8.00
C MET A 97 -0.97 -3.46 -8.75
N ARG A 98 -1.97 -4.30 -8.96
CA ARG A 98 -3.23 -3.86 -9.56
C ARG A 98 -3.96 -2.86 -8.65
N TYR A 99 -4.00 -3.09 -7.33
CA TYR A 99 -4.57 -2.13 -6.38
C TYR A 99 -3.82 -0.80 -6.39
N ALA A 100 -2.48 -0.85 -6.42
CA ALA A 100 -1.65 0.35 -6.57
C ALA A 100 -1.97 1.10 -7.87
N GLY A 101 -2.11 0.37 -8.98
CA GLY A 101 -2.46 0.96 -10.28
C GLY A 101 -3.81 1.67 -10.28
N VAL A 102 -4.81 1.11 -9.63
CA VAL A 102 -6.16 1.71 -9.54
C VAL A 102 -6.20 2.96 -8.63
N SER A 103 -5.19 3.19 -7.80
CA SER A 103 -5.09 4.41 -6.98
C SER A 103 -4.98 5.65 -7.87
N GLU A 104 -5.84 6.64 -7.63
CA GLU A 104 -5.82 7.93 -8.34
C GLU A 104 -4.61 8.81 -7.96
N LYS A 105 -3.90 8.47 -6.87
CA LYS A 105 -2.80 9.25 -6.32
C LYS A 105 -1.42 8.72 -6.72
N ILE A 106 -1.26 7.40 -6.83
CA ILE A 106 0.04 6.80 -7.13
C ILE A 106 0.53 7.23 -8.50
N THR A 107 1.68 7.90 -8.52
CA THR A 107 2.33 8.42 -9.72
C THR A 107 3.62 7.70 -10.06
N SER A 108 4.18 6.95 -9.12
CA SER A 108 5.43 6.23 -9.35
C SER A 108 5.43 4.84 -8.72
N LEU A 109 6.09 3.90 -9.42
CA LEU A 109 6.33 2.53 -8.98
C LEU A 109 7.82 2.22 -9.15
N GLY A 110 8.46 1.74 -8.08
CA GLY A 110 9.81 1.20 -8.12
C GLY A 110 9.83 -0.26 -7.71
N ILE A 111 10.63 -1.08 -8.39
CA ILE A 111 10.86 -2.49 -8.06
C ILE A 111 12.37 -2.67 -7.83
N TYR A 112 12.75 -3.19 -6.68
CA TYR A 112 14.12 -3.22 -6.20
C TYR A 112 14.52 -4.63 -5.73
N GLU A 113 15.82 -4.82 -5.48
CA GLU A 113 16.40 -6.06 -4.93
C GLU A 113 16.31 -7.26 -5.90
N ILE A 114 16.28 -7.00 -7.22
CA ILE A 114 16.42 -8.03 -8.24
C ILE A 114 17.91 -8.25 -8.50
N ASP A 115 18.34 -9.52 -8.44
CA ASP A 115 19.68 -9.96 -8.77
C ASP A 115 19.61 -10.85 -10.03
N PRO A 116 19.96 -10.32 -11.21
CA PRO A 116 19.88 -11.05 -12.47
C PRO A 116 20.80 -12.28 -12.51
N ASP A 117 21.93 -12.26 -11.80
CA ASP A 117 22.90 -13.37 -11.78
C ASP A 117 22.35 -14.59 -11.03
N ARG A 118 21.38 -14.38 -10.16
CA ARG A 118 20.68 -15.43 -9.41
C ARG A 118 19.33 -15.83 -10.02
N ASP A 119 18.88 -15.14 -11.03
CA ASP A 119 17.55 -15.34 -11.60
C ASP A 119 17.53 -16.53 -12.59
N VAL A 120 17.41 -17.72 -12.04
CA VAL A 120 17.36 -18.95 -12.82
C VAL A 120 16.17 -18.92 -13.76
N ASN A 121 16.43 -19.08 -15.05
CA ASN A 121 15.42 -19.03 -16.12
C ASN A 121 14.63 -17.71 -16.23
N GLY A 122 15.07 -16.63 -15.62
CA GLY A 122 14.41 -15.33 -15.69
C GLY A 122 13.04 -15.26 -14.99
N VAL A 123 12.79 -16.13 -14.02
CA VAL A 123 11.47 -16.24 -13.35
C VAL A 123 11.15 -14.95 -12.60
N THR A 124 12.14 -14.38 -11.89
CA THR A 124 11.97 -13.11 -11.16
C THR A 124 11.72 -11.95 -12.10
N ALA A 125 12.46 -11.89 -13.21
CA ALA A 125 12.27 -10.85 -14.24
C ALA A 125 10.88 -10.96 -14.89
N GLN A 126 10.40 -12.18 -15.14
CA GLN A 126 9.04 -12.42 -15.64
C GLN A 126 7.98 -11.95 -14.64
N LEU A 127 8.15 -12.29 -13.35
CA LEU A 127 7.23 -11.82 -12.31
C LEU A 127 7.22 -10.29 -12.23
N ALA A 128 8.39 -9.63 -12.25
CA ALA A 128 8.48 -8.17 -12.25
C ALA A 128 7.75 -7.56 -13.46
N ALA A 129 7.88 -8.16 -14.64
CA ALA A 129 7.14 -7.74 -15.83
C ALA A 129 5.62 -7.89 -15.66
N GLN A 130 5.15 -8.99 -15.05
CA GLN A 130 3.73 -9.21 -14.74
C GLN A 130 3.22 -8.17 -13.70
N MET A 131 4.01 -7.85 -12.69
CA MET A 131 3.70 -6.82 -11.71
C MET A 131 3.50 -5.45 -12.37
N VAL A 132 4.41 -5.05 -13.28
CA VAL A 132 4.28 -3.82 -14.06
C VAL A 132 3.02 -3.86 -14.93
N TRP A 133 2.76 -4.99 -15.58
CA TRP A 133 1.55 -5.16 -16.38
C TRP A 133 0.28 -5.00 -15.54
N CYS A 134 0.21 -5.62 -14.36
CA CYS A 134 -0.93 -5.51 -13.44
C CYS A 134 -1.13 -4.07 -12.95
N PHE A 135 -0.02 -3.36 -12.67
CA PHE A 135 -0.08 -1.95 -12.33
C PHE A 135 -0.67 -1.11 -13.47
N LEU A 136 -0.23 -1.32 -14.71
CA LEU A 136 -0.74 -0.62 -15.88
C LEU A 136 -2.20 -0.94 -16.18
N ASP A 137 -2.64 -2.21 -15.98
CA ASP A 137 -4.03 -2.61 -16.09
C ASP A 137 -4.90 -1.87 -15.05
N GLY A 138 -4.41 -1.80 -13.81
CA GLY A 138 -5.04 -1.00 -12.76
C GLY A 138 -5.09 0.48 -13.13
N TYR A 139 -4.00 1.05 -13.61
CA TYR A 139 -3.91 2.46 -14.04
C TYR A 139 -4.94 2.80 -15.13
N ARG A 140 -5.10 1.93 -16.11
CA ARG A 140 -6.11 2.07 -17.15
C ARG A 140 -7.54 2.04 -16.61
N SER A 141 -7.74 1.38 -15.47
CA SER A 141 -9.05 1.23 -14.82
C SER A 141 -9.39 2.38 -13.87
N ARG A 142 -8.60 3.46 -13.82
CA ARG A 142 -8.89 4.65 -13.01
C ARG A 142 -10.16 5.34 -13.49
N THR A 143 -10.97 5.77 -12.54
CA THR A 143 -12.29 6.35 -12.82
C THR A 143 -12.44 7.79 -12.35
N ASN A 144 -11.36 8.39 -11.79
CA ASN A 144 -11.39 9.69 -11.09
C ASN A 144 -12.50 9.72 -10.02
N ASP A 145 -12.59 8.64 -9.27
CA ASP A 145 -13.68 8.35 -8.35
C ASP A 145 -13.33 8.85 -6.94
N LEU A 146 -13.31 10.17 -6.81
CA LEU A 146 -12.97 10.86 -5.56
C LEU A 146 -14.14 11.72 -5.09
N PRO A 147 -14.61 11.60 -3.82
CA PRO A 147 -15.82 12.28 -3.34
C PRO A 147 -15.77 13.82 -3.44
N TRP A 148 -14.58 14.41 -3.40
CA TRP A 148 -14.39 15.86 -3.49
C TRP A 148 -14.40 16.39 -4.92
N LEU A 149 -14.26 15.52 -5.95
CA LEU A 149 -14.35 15.91 -7.36
C LEU A 149 -15.80 15.96 -7.86
N ASP A 150 -16.58 14.93 -7.56
CA ASP A 150 -17.99 14.87 -7.97
C ASP A 150 -18.85 14.12 -6.94
N ARG A 151 -19.45 14.87 -6.03
CA ARG A 151 -20.30 14.31 -4.97
C ARG A 151 -21.56 13.61 -5.48
N LYS A 152 -22.03 13.88 -6.70
CA LYS A 152 -23.24 13.27 -7.26
C LYS A 152 -23.06 11.79 -7.58
N ARG A 153 -21.82 11.33 -7.73
CA ARG A 153 -21.48 9.94 -7.98
C ARG A 153 -21.44 9.08 -6.71
N PHE A 154 -21.75 9.69 -5.55
CA PHE A 154 -21.62 9.02 -4.25
C PHE A 154 -22.94 9.01 -3.48
N ILE A 155 -23.21 7.87 -2.84
CA ILE A 155 -24.23 7.77 -1.81
C ILE A 155 -23.61 8.20 -0.49
N ARG A 156 -24.25 9.14 0.20
CA ARG A 156 -23.79 9.65 1.48
C ARG A 156 -24.54 8.98 2.62
N PHE A 157 -23.81 8.44 3.57
CA PHE A 157 -24.34 7.86 4.81
C PHE A 157 -23.90 8.71 5.99
N ARG A 158 -24.81 8.96 6.93
CA ARG A 158 -24.51 9.63 8.19
C ARG A 158 -24.78 8.67 9.33
N VAL A 159 -23.80 8.53 10.22
CA VAL A 159 -23.88 7.65 11.40
C VAL A 159 -23.68 8.51 12.64
N PRO A 160 -24.73 8.73 13.45
CA PRO A 160 -24.61 9.49 14.68
C PRO A 160 -23.78 8.71 15.70
N ILE A 161 -22.85 9.39 16.37
CA ILE A 161 -22.06 8.83 17.46
C ILE A 161 -22.64 9.32 18.79
N ARG A 162 -23.01 8.39 19.66
CA ARG A 162 -23.49 8.73 21.00
C ARG A 162 -22.41 9.48 21.79
N GLY A 163 -22.74 10.68 22.30
CA GLY A 163 -21.82 11.49 23.10
C GLY A 163 -20.87 12.40 22.29
N HIS A 164 -21.06 12.48 20.98
CA HIS A 164 -20.33 13.43 20.12
C HIS A 164 -21.29 14.31 19.35
N ASP A 165 -20.92 15.59 19.17
CA ASP A 165 -21.73 16.57 18.44
C ASP A 165 -21.64 16.42 16.91
N GLN A 166 -20.77 15.56 16.42
CA GLN A 166 -20.54 15.36 14.98
C GLN A 166 -20.85 13.92 14.57
N ASP A 167 -21.57 13.78 13.46
CA ASP A 167 -21.82 12.50 12.81
C ASP A 167 -20.60 12.03 12.03
N LEU A 168 -20.36 10.72 11.98
CA LEU A 168 -19.48 10.14 10.97
C LEU A 168 -20.18 10.16 9.61
N VAL A 169 -19.47 10.64 8.61
CA VAL A 169 -19.96 10.70 7.24
C VAL A 169 -19.17 9.76 6.35
N PHE A 170 -19.89 8.84 5.70
CA PHE A 170 -19.30 7.93 4.74
C PHE A 170 -19.84 8.24 3.34
N TYR A 171 -19.00 8.04 2.35
CA TYR A 171 -19.35 8.14 0.93
C TYR A 171 -19.09 6.80 0.26
N LYS A 172 -20.11 6.24 -0.39
CA LYS A 172 -20.00 5.05 -1.22
C LYS A 172 -20.09 5.44 -2.69
N SER A 173 -19.08 5.11 -3.47
CA SER A 173 -19.12 5.32 -4.92
C SER A 173 -20.18 4.43 -5.58
N GLN A 174 -20.91 5.00 -6.52
CA GLN A 174 -21.85 4.26 -7.38
C GLN A 174 -21.14 3.64 -8.60
N VAL A 175 -19.85 3.95 -8.80
CA VAL A 175 -19.05 3.49 -9.95
C VAL A 175 -18.13 2.34 -9.57
N SER A 176 -17.40 2.49 -8.45
CA SER A 176 -16.37 1.54 -8.02
C SER A 176 -16.76 0.74 -6.78
N ASP A 177 -17.90 1.01 -6.16
CA ASP A 177 -18.33 0.48 -4.85
C ASP A 177 -17.38 0.79 -3.68
N ARG A 178 -16.34 1.59 -3.90
CA ARG A 178 -15.38 2.01 -2.87
C ARG A 178 -16.03 2.92 -1.85
N TRP A 179 -15.45 2.91 -0.65
CA TRP A 179 -15.88 3.71 0.48
C TRP A 179 -14.82 4.70 0.90
N TRP A 180 -15.26 5.88 1.32
CA TRP A 180 -14.47 6.92 1.98
C TRP A 180 -15.18 7.35 3.24
N MET A 181 -14.40 7.73 4.25
CA MET A 181 -14.88 8.35 5.47
C MET A 181 -14.41 9.80 5.51
N ASP A 182 -15.31 10.71 5.84
CA ASP A 182 -14.97 12.10 6.12
C ASP A 182 -14.42 12.18 7.55
N VAL A 183 -13.16 12.52 7.67
CA VAL A 183 -12.51 12.71 8.98
C VAL A 183 -12.56 14.19 9.31
N PRO A 184 -13.33 14.61 10.34
CA PRO A 184 -13.41 16.01 10.71
C PRO A 184 -12.04 16.50 11.18
N TYR A 185 -11.49 17.47 10.47
CA TYR A 185 -10.27 18.16 10.84
C TYR A 185 -10.62 19.42 11.61
N ARG A 186 -10.13 19.55 12.85
CA ARG A 186 -10.14 20.85 13.55
C ARG A 186 -9.03 21.69 12.93
N ALA A 187 -9.38 22.68 12.11
CA ALA A 187 -8.46 23.76 11.82
C ALA A 187 -8.15 24.45 13.17
N GLU A 188 -6.92 24.40 13.61
CA GLU A 188 -6.47 25.30 14.68
C GLU A 188 -6.69 26.72 14.15
N GLN A 189 -7.49 27.49 14.86
CA GLN A 189 -7.60 28.94 14.61
C GLN A 189 -6.26 29.54 15.02
N GLU A 190 -5.49 30.01 14.02
CA GLU A 190 -4.38 30.94 14.25
C GLU A 190 -4.85 32.26 14.86
#